data_9d589b9da59da831d55712a9ddd911e1
#
_entry.id   9d589b9da59da831d55712a9ddd911e1
#
_cell.length_a   1.000
_cell.length_b   1.000
_cell.length_c   1.000
_cell.angle_alpha   90.00
_cell.angle_beta   90.00
_cell.angle_gamma   90.00
#
_symmetry.space_group_name_H-M   'P 1'
#
loop_
_entity.id
_entity.type
_entity.pdbx_description
1 polymer ?
#
loop_
_entity_poly.entity_id
_entity_poly.type
_entity_poly.pdbx_seq_one_letter_code
_entity_poly.pdbx_strand_id
1 'polypeptide(L)'
;MDIRLCCVEAGEGFPLVLLHGNGEDHTYFKRQMGPFSQHFRVISVDTRGHGESPRGTAPFTLEQFAEDLKEFLDGRSITRCHLLGFSDGGNIALLFALKYPEYVEKLILNGADLCPSGVKLTTQLPIVLGWGMCRVPALFSRKARANWEMLDLMVTQPHIPTETLARLPMPALVVAGERDMIREGHTRAIAAAIPDSRLAILPGDHFVARRNWQTFNPLVLDFLLDGAQTP
;
A
#
# COMPACT_ATOMS: atom_id res chain seq x y z
N MET A 1 -18.32 9.41 0.62
CA MET A 1 -17.96 8.13 -0.09
C MET A 1 -19.19 7.52 -0.74
N ASP A 2 -19.06 7.03 -1.96
CA ASP A 2 -20.14 6.32 -2.68
C ASP A 2 -20.16 4.81 -2.36
N ILE A 3 -19.21 4.34 -1.55
CA ILE A 3 -19.05 2.95 -1.10
C ILE A 3 -18.71 2.90 0.39
N ARG A 4 -18.82 1.72 0.97
CA ARG A 4 -18.27 1.41 2.29
C ARG A 4 -17.14 0.39 2.11
N LEU A 5 -15.94 0.71 2.57
CA LEU A 5 -14.82 -0.23 2.55
C LEU A 5 -15.02 -1.34 3.57
N CYS A 6 -14.75 -2.58 3.15
CA CYS A 6 -14.71 -3.75 4.01
C CYS A 6 -13.32 -3.89 4.65
N CYS A 7 -13.26 -4.54 5.80
CA CYS A 7 -11.99 -4.81 6.49
C CYS A 7 -12.14 -5.99 7.43
N VAL A 8 -10.99 -6.57 7.80
CA VAL A 8 -10.87 -7.53 8.90
C VAL A 8 -10.03 -6.91 10.00
N GLU A 9 -10.46 -7.06 11.25
CA GLU A 9 -9.79 -6.49 12.42
C GLU A 9 -9.36 -7.58 13.41
N ALA A 10 -8.24 -7.33 14.10
CA ALA A 10 -7.77 -8.16 15.21
C ALA A 10 -6.94 -7.33 16.19
N GLY A 11 -6.98 -7.70 17.48
CA GLY A 11 -6.25 -7.00 18.53
C GLY A 11 -6.93 -5.71 18.98
N GLU A 12 -6.24 -5.02 19.89
CA GLU A 12 -6.71 -3.79 20.55
C GLU A 12 -5.56 -2.77 20.61
N GLY A 13 -5.84 -1.54 21.05
CA GLY A 13 -4.86 -0.48 21.23
C GLY A 13 -4.71 0.45 20.04
N PHE A 14 -3.49 0.93 19.77
CA PHE A 14 -3.24 1.92 18.71
C PHE A 14 -3.48 1.30 17.33
N PRO A 15 -4.19 2.01 16.41
CA PRO A 15 -4.54 1.44 15.11
C PRO A 15 -3.31 1.24 14.21
N LEU A 16 -3.21 0.06 13.59
CA LEU A 16 -2.30 -0.26 12.49
C LEU A 16 -3.13 -0.66 11.28
N VAL A 17 -3.16 0.20 10.27
CA VAL A 17 -3.93 -0.01 9.04
C VAL A 17 -3.04 -0.64 7.98
N LEU A 18 -3.53 -1.72 7.35
CA LEU A 18 -2.84 -2.48 6.32
C LEU A 18 -3.57 -2.34 4.98
N LEU A 19 -2.84 -1.94 3.93
CA LEU A 19 -3.34 -1.76 2.56
C LEU A 19 -2.65 -2.76 1.63
N HIS A 20 -3.42 -3.66 1.04
CA HIS A 20 -2.93 -4.68 0.10
C HIS A 20 -2.57 -4.11 -1.27
N GLY A 21 -1.92 -4.90 -2.12
CA GLY A 21 -1.54 -4.56 -3.49
C GLY A 21 -2.68 -4.75 -4.49
N ASN A 22 -2.41 -4.37 -5.74
CA ASN A 22 -3.35 -4.50 -6.86
C ASN A 22 -3.78 -5.95 -7.08
N GLY A 23 -5.09 -6.16 -7.24
CA GLY A 23 -5.67 -7.48 -7.48
C GLY A 23 -5.67 -8.41 -6.27
N GLU A 24 -5.31 -7.92 -5.09
CA GLU A 24 -5.34 -8.66 -3.83
C GLU A 24 -6.48 -8.18 -2.91
N ASP A 25 -6.51 -8.63 -1.68
CA ASP A 25 -7.50 -8.29 -0.66
C ASP A 25 -6.87 -8.37 0.75
N HIS A 26 -7.68 -8.16 1.79
CA HIS A 26 -7.25 -8.22 3.20
C HIS A 26 -6.49 -9.50 3.57
N THR A 27 -6.71 -10.61 2.85
CA THR A 27 -6.06 -11.90 3.15
C THR A 27 -4.57 -11.91 2.80
N TYR A 28 -4.08 -10.92 2.04
CA TYR A 28 -2.65 -10.75 1.78
C TYR A 28 -1.85 -10.75 3.08
N PHE A 29 -2.36 -10.05 4.10
CA PHE A 29 -1.71 -9.86 5.39
C PHE A 29 -2.02 -10.94 6.44
N LYS A 30 -2.54 -12.10 6.06
CA LYS A 30 -2.88 -13.19 7.00
C LYS A 30 -1.72 -13.62 7.92
N ARG A 31 -0.46 -13.43 7.47
CA ARG A 31 0.76 -13.74 8.25
C ARG A 31 1.16 -12.62 9.20
N GLN A 32 0.62 -11.43 9.01
CA GLN A 32 0.84 -10.24 9.82
C GLN A 32 -0.22 -10.09 10.91
N MET A 33 -1.48 -10.46 10.61
CA MET A 33 -2.62 -10.27 11.51
C MET A 33 -2.36 -10.78 12.93
N GLY A 34 -1.98 -12.05 13.11
CA GLY A 34 -1.73 -12.64 14.43
C GLY A 34 -0.58 -11.97 15.20
N PRO A 35 0.64 -11.92 14.64
CA PRO A 35 1.76 -11.27 15.34
C PRO A 35 1.54 -9.80 15.67
N PHE A 36 0.97 -9.02 14.74
CA PHE A 36 0.77 -7.59 14.96
C PHE A 36 -0.38 -7.28 15.92
N SER A 37 -1.42 -8.12 15.96
CA SER A 37 -2.56 -7.95 16.87
C SER A 37 -2.22 -8.16 18.36
N GLN A 38 -1.04 -8.66 18.66
CA GLN A 38 -0.54 -8.72 20.04
C GLN A 38 -0.11 -7.34 20.57
N HIS A 39 0.08 -6.35 19.69
CA HIS A 39 0.59 -5.02 20.02
C HIS A 39 -0.32 -3.88 19.55
N PHE A 40 -1.15 -4.12 18.53
CA PHE A 40 -1.93 -3.10 17.84
C PHE A 40 -3.35 -3.57 17.55
N ARG A 41 -4.27 -2.62 17.41
CA ARG A 41 -5.53 -2.86 16.72
C ARG A 41 -5.25 -2.89 15.21
N VAL A 42 -5.07 -4.07 14.65
CA VAL A 42 -4.74 -4.28 13.23
C VAL A 42 -6.00 -4.26 12.39
N ILE A 43 -6.02 -3.43 11.34
CA ILE A 43 -7.15 -3.23 10.44
C ILE A 43 -6.66 -3.47 9.00
N SER A 44 -6.95 -4.64 8.44
CA SER A 44 -6.63 -4.96 7.05
C SER A 44 -7.82 -4.60 6.17
N VAL A 45 -7.64 -3.61 5.30
CA VAL A 45 -8.71 -2.98 4.52
C VAL A 45 -8.70 -3.53 3.10
N ASP A 46 -9.88 -3.90 2.59
CA ASP A 46 -10.10 -4.08 1.16
C ASP A 46 -10.28 -2.73 0.49
N THR A 47 -9.43 -2.38 -0.44
CA THR A 47 -9.54 -1.12 -1.19
C THR A 47 -10.70 -1.19 -2.19
N ARG A 48 -11.15 -0.03 -2.70
CA ARG A 48 -12.24 0.06 -3.69
C ARG A 48 -12.11 -0.98 -4.80
N GLY A 49 -13.16 -1.77 -5.02
CA GLY A 49 -13.24 -2.78 -6.09
C GLY A 49 -12.39 -4.03 -5.86
N HIS A 50 -11.81 -4.19 -4.67
CA HIS A 50 -11.04 -5.38 -4.27
C HIS A 50 -11.72 -6.09 -3.10
N GLY A 51 -11.46 -7.40 -2.96
CA GLY A 51 -12.01 -8.22 -1.90
C GLY A 51 -13.53 -8.11 -1.79
N GLU A 52 -14.01 -7.73 -0.62
CA GLU A 52 -15.44 -7.52 -0.34
C GLU A 52 -15.89 -6.06 -0.51
N SER A 53 -14.96 -5.14 -0.81
CA SER A 53 -15.27 -3.72 -1.04
C SER A 53 -15.86 -3.50 -2.43
N PRO A 54 -17.03 -2.81 -2.52
CA PRO A 54 -17.65 -2.54 -3.83
C PRO A 54 -16.79 -1.60 -4.67
N ARG A 55 -16.96 -1.70 -6.00
CA ARG A 55 -16.28 -0.80 -6.96
C ARG A 55 -16.80 0.63 -6.88
N GLY A 56 -18.09 0.82 -6.65
CA GLY A 56 -18.75 2.12 -6.69
C GLY A 56 -18.70 2.80 -8.05
N THR A 57 -18.98 4.11 -8.08
CA THR A 57 -19.06 4.93 -9.27
C THR A 57 -17.95 5.97 -9.39
N ALA A 58 -17.26 6.28 -8.30
CA ALA A 58 -16.14 7.22 -8.30
C ALA A 58 -14.97 6.73 -9.18
N PRO A 59 -14.03 7.60 -9.58
CA PRO A 59 -12.86 7.23 -10.37
C PRO A 59 -12.09 6.06 -9.77
N PHE A 60 -11.49 5.22 -10.61
CA PHE A 60 -10.64 4.10 -10.17
C PHE A 60 -9.18 4.54 -10.24
N THR A 61 -8.79 5.36 -9.26
CA THR A 61 -7.44 5.94 -9.16
C THR A 61 -6.88 5.79 -7.75
N LEU A 62 -5.56 5.79 -7.64
CA LEU A 62 -4.89 5.68 -6.33
C LEU A 62 -5.20 6.90 -5.44
N GLU A 63 -5.39 8.08 -6.05
CA GLU A 63 -5.83 9.29 -5.34
C GLU A 63 -7.23 9.09 -4.76
N GLN A 64 -8.17 8.53 -5.53
CA GLN A 64 -9.52 8.24 -5.01
C GLN A 64 -9.46 7.20 -3.89
N PHE A 65 -8.57 6.21 -3.97
CA PHE A 65 -8.41 5.22 -2.91
C PHE A 65 -7.85 5.85 -1.62
N ALA A 66 -7.00 6.86 -1.73
CA ALA A 66 -6.56 7.65 -0.57
C ALA A 66 -7.72 8.46 0.05
N GLU A 67 -8.63 9.02 -0.76
CA GLU A 67 -9.85 9.67 -0.26
C GLU A 67 -10.79 8.66 0.43
N ASP A 68 -10.98 7.49 -0.16
CA ASP A 68 -11.78 6.43 0.44
C ASP A 68 -11.22 5.99 1.80
N LEU A 69 -9.88 5.90 1.92
CA LEU A 69 -9.22 5.63 3.19
C LEU A 69 -9.47 6.74 4.21
N LYS A 70 -9.42 8.01 3.79
CA LYS A 70 -9.73 9.15 4.68
C LYS A 70 -11.13 9.05 5.26
N GLU A 71 -12.13 8.86 4.40
CA GLU A 71 -13.53 8.72 4.84
C GLU A 71 -13.76 7.46 5.69
N PHE A 72 -13.03 6.36 5.38
CA PHE A 72 -13.07 5.14 6.19
C PHE A 72 -12.56 5.37 7.61
N LEU A 73 -11.44 6.07 7.77
CA LEU A 73 -10.85 6.39 9.08
C LEU A 73 -11.76 7.34 9.87
N ASP A 74 -12.28 8.39 9.24
CA ASP A 74 -13.22 9.34 9.85
C ASP A 74 -14.48 8.64 10.38
N GLY A 75 -15.07 7.79 9.54
CA GLY A 75 -16.27 7.03 9.90
C GLY A 75 -16.07 6.07 11.09
N ARG A 76 -14.81 5.79 11.45
CA ARG A 76 -14.42 4.96 12.60
C ARG A 76 -13.83 5.77 13.76
N SER A 77 -13.82 7.09 13.66
CA SER A 77 -13.20 8.01 14.63
C SER A 77 -11.70 7.71 14.84
N ILE A 78 -11.01 7.23 13.80
CA ILE A 78 -9.57 7.01 13.80
C ILE A 78 -8.91 8.29 13.29
N THR A 79 -8.37 9.07 14.20
CA THR A 79 -7.71 10.35 13.89
C THR A 79 -6.21 10.22 13.70
N ARG A 80 -5.62 9.06 14.08
CA ARG A 80 -4.20 8.77 13.94
C ARG A 80 -3.97 7.26 13.91
N CYS A 81 -3.07 6.79 13.04
CA CYS A 81 -2.74 5.37 12.91
C CYS A 81 -1.32 5.16 12.41
N HIS A 82 -0.77 3.97 12.61
CA HIS A 82 0.32 3.48 11.76
C HIS A 82 -0.26 2.99 10.44
N LEU A 83 0.47 3.20 9.34
CA LEU A 83 0.01 2.84 8.01
C LEU A 83 1.06 1.98 7.31
N LEU A 84 0.68 0.76 6.94
CA LEU A 84 1.51 -0.17 6.18
C LEU A 84 0.84 -0.45 4.84
N GLY A 85 1.53 -0.16 3.75
CA GLY A 85 1.05 -0.45 2.40
C GLY A 85 2.00 -1.37 1.63
N PHE A 86 1.41 -2.30 0.88
CA PHE A 86 2.12 -3.18 -0.03
C PHE A 86 1.80 -2.81 -1.48
N SER A 87 2.83 -2.63 -2.33
CA SER A 87 2.68 -2.34 -3.77
C SER A 87 1.75 -1.13 -3.98
N ASP A 88 0.64 -1.23 -4.72
CA ASP A 88 -0.35 -0.15 -4.85
C ASP A 88 -0.88 0.33 -3.50
N GLY A 89 -1.02 -0.56 -2.50
CA GLY A 89 -1.32 -0.15 -1.12
C GLY A 89 -0.24 0.77 -0.53
N GLY A 90 1.02 0.58 -0.90
CA GLY A 90 2.12 1.47 -0.55
C GLY A 90 2.03 2.83 -1.26
N ASN A 91 1.60 2.83 -2.52
CA ASN A 91 1.37 4.04 -3.30
C ASN A 91 0.19 4.84 -2.73
N ILE A 92 -0.91 4.17 -2.35
CA ILE A 92 -2.05 4.77 -1.65
C ILE A 92 -1.60 5.37 -0.31
N ALA A 93 -0.79 4.63 0.46
CA ALA A 93 -0.26 5.10 1.74
C ALA A 93 0.60 6.36 1.60
N LEU A 94 1.43 6.44 0.55
CA LEU A 94 2.21 7.65 0.22
C LEU A 94 1.31 8.84 -0.12
N LEU A 95 0.35 8.65 -1.04
CA LEU A 95 -0.60 9.70 -1.43
C LEU A 95 -1.41 10.19 -0.22
N PHE A 96 -1.87 9.26 0.62
CA PHE A 96 -2.58 9.58 1.85
C PHE A 96 -1.69 10.37 2.83
N ALA A 97 -0.48 9.91 3.10
CA ALA A 97 0.44 10.57 4.03
C ALA A 97 0.89 11.97 3.55
N LEU A 98 1.02 12.17 2.24
CA LEU A 98 1.31 13.48 1.65
C LEU A 98 0.15 14.46 1.78
N LYS A 99 -1.09 13.98 1.73
CA LYS A 99 -2.30 14.80 1.78
C LYS A 99 -2.83 15.01 3.20
N TYR A 100 -2.72 14.00 4.06
CA TYR A 100 -3.24 13.94 5.43
C TYR A 100 -2.15 13.49 6.43
N PRO A 101 -1.01 14.21 6.51
CA PRO A 101 0.12 13.78 7.34
C PRO A 101 -0.23 13.64 8.83
N GLU A 102 -1.23 14.38 9.31
CA GLU A 102 -1.69 14.35 10.71
C GLU A 102 -2.32 13.01 11.11
N TYR A 103 -2.78 12.20 10.13
CA TYR A 103 -3.35 10.87 10.37
C TYR A 103 -2.28 9.78 10.56
N VAL A 104 -1.05 10.03 10.12
CA VAL A 104 -0.02 8.98 10.04
C VAL A 104 1.04 9.16 11.11
N GLU A 105 1.11 8.22 12.06
CA GLU A 105 2.14 8.19 13.11
C GLU A 105 3.46 7.64 12.58
N LYS A 106 3.43 6.48 11.92
CA LYS A 106 4.56 5.84 11.23
C LYS A 106 4.09 5.24 9.92
N LEU A 107 4.93 5.31 8.90
CA LEU A 107 4.64 4.85 7.55
C LEU A 107 5.53 3.66 7.17
N ILE A 108 4.95 2.56 6.70
CA ILE A 108 5.68 1.41 6.19
C ILE A 108 5.31 1.18 4.72
N LEU A 109 6.30 1.21 3.84
CA LEU A 109 6.17 1.08 2.40
C LEU A 109 6.86 -0.22 1.95
N ASN A 110 6.08 -1.23 1.61
CA ASN A 110 6.62 -2.47 1.07
C ASN A 110 6.40 -2.55 -0.44
N GLY A 111 7.47 -2.43 -1.21
CA GLY A 111 7.41 -2.52 -2.67
C GLY A 111 6.62 -1.40 -3.34
N ALA A 112 6.57 -0.21 -2.76
CA ALA A 112 5.94 0.96 -3.36
C ALA A 112 6.78 1.53 -4.50
N ASP A 113 6.12 2.23 -5.42
CA ASP A 113 6.78 2.99 -6.48
C ASP A 113 6.15 4.39 -6.63
N LEU A 114 6.87 5.31 -7.28
CA LEU A 114 6.40 6.69 -7.50
C LEU A 114 5.86 6.92 -8.90
N CYS A 115 6.17 6.01 -9.81
CA CYS A 115 5.75 6.08 -11.22
C CYS A 115 5.92 4.71 -11.89
N PRO A 116 5.17 4.43 -12.97
CA PRO A 116 5.26 3.16 -13.70
C PRO A 116 6.66 2.81 -14.21
N SER A 117 7.51 3.80 -14.46
CA SER A 117 8.92 3.57 -14.84
C SER A 117 9.81 3.05 -13.70
N GLY A 118 9.33 3.08 -12.45
CA GLY A 118 9.97 2.43 -11.30
C GLY A 118 9.95 0.91 -11.39
N VAL A 119 8.99 0.34 -12.09
CA VAL A 119 8.86 -1.10 -12.33
C VAL A 119 9.90 -1.58 -13.35
N LYS A 120 10.44 -2.79 -13.16
CA LYS A 120 11.35 -3.42 -14.13
C LYS A 120 10.63 -3.70 -15.45
N LEU A 121 11.31 -3.44 -16.58
CA LEU A 121 10.74 -3.59 -17.92
C LEU A 121 10.21 -5.02 -18.19
N THR A 122 10.88 -6.03 -17.64
CA THR A 122 10.47 -7.44 -17.74
C THR A 122 9.10 -7.72 -17.13
N THR A 123 8.69 -6.94 -16.15
CA THR A 123 7.36 -7.00 -15.53
C THR A 123 6.39 -6.04 -16.21
N GLN A 124 6.83 -4.80 -16.49
CA GLN A 124 5.97 -3.76 -17.05
C GLN A 124 5.47 -4.08 -18.46
N LEU A 125 6.33 -4.67 -19.33
CA LEU A 125 5.96 -4.94 -20.72
C LEU A 125 4.75 -5.90 -20.84
N PRO A 126 4.70 -7.09 -20.18
CA PRO A 126 3.50 -7.93 -20.17
C PRO A 126 2.24 -7.21 -19.66
N ILE A 127 2.37 -6.34 -18.66
CA ILE A 127 1.25 -5.56 -18.10
C ILE A 127 0.69 -4.60 -19.15
N VAL A 128 1.56 -3.84 -19.83
CA VAL A 128 1.16 -2.89 -20.89
C VAL A 128 0.50 -3.63 -22.06
N LEU A 129 1.03 -4.79 -22.46
CA LEU A 129 0.41 -5.61 -23.51
C LEU A 129 -0.99 -6.09 -23.08
N GLY A 130 -1.12 -6.60 -21.86
CA GLY A 130 -2.40 -7.04 -21.30
C GLY A 130 -3.41 -5.89 -21.19
N TRP A 131 -2.98 -4.72 -20.74
CA TRP A 131 -3.78 -3.49 -20.69
C TRP A 131 -4.34 -3.11 -22.06
N GLY A 132 -3.48 -3.09 -23.11
CA GLY A 132 -3.91 -2.81 -24.47
C GLY A 132 -4.93 -3.82 -25.00
N MET A 133 -4.70 -5.12 -24.74
CA MET A 133 -5.61 -6.20 -25.16
C MET A 133 -6.96 -6.17 -24.43
N CYS A 134 -7.00 -5.78 -23.16
CA CYS A 134 -8.23 -5.72 -22.38
C CYS A 134 -9.09 -4.48 -22.70
N ARG A 135 -8.56 -3.45 -23.35
CA ARG A 135 -9.23 -2.17 -23.59
C ARG A 135 -10.54 -2.31 -24.39
N VAL A 136 -10.54 -3.06 -25.48
CA VAL A 136 -11.75 -3.23 -26.31
C VAL A 136 -12.78 -4.15 -25.63
N PRO A 137 -12.43 -5.32 -25.08
CA PRO A 137 -13.36 -6.13 -24.29
C PRO A 137 -13.99 -5.40 -23.11
N ALA A 138 -13.27 -4.44 -22.47
CA ALA A 138 -13.78 -3.65 -21.36
C ALA A 138 -14.99 -2.78 -21.70
N LEU A 139 -15.22 -2.46 -22.98
CA LEU A 139 -16.40 -1.73 -23.44
C LEU A 139 -17.69 -2.58 -23.38
N PHE A 140 -17.58 -3.92 -23.41
CA PHE A 140 -18.72 -4.83 -23.58
C PHE A 140 -18.90 -5.78 -22.38
N SER A 141 -17.93 -5.86 -21.45
CA SER A 141 -17.98 -6.78 -20.33
C SER A 141 -17.54 -6.11 -19.03
N ARG A 142 -18.38 -6.20 -17.97
CA ARG A 142 -18.04 -5.70 -16.63
C ARG A 142 -16.78 -6.36 -16.07
N LYS A 143 -16.61 -7.68 -16.29
CA LYS A 143 -15.42 -8.41 -15.84
C LYS A 143 -14.16 -7.95 -16.58
N ALA A 144 -14.24 -7.75 -17.88
CA ALA A 144 -13.12 -7.24 -18.67
C ALA A 144 -12.79 -5.79 -18.27
N ARG A 145 -13.80 -4.97 -17.96
CA ARG A 145 -13.60 -3.61 -17.44
C ARG A 145 -12.86 -3.62 -16.10
N ALA A 146 -13.27 -4.46 -15.15
CA ALA A 146 -12.57 -4.56 -13.85
C ALA A 146 -11.09 -4.96 -14.03
N ASN A 147 -10.82 -5.95 -14.88
CA ASN A 147 -9.44 -6.34 -15.19
C ASN A 147 -8.65 -5.21 -15.86
N TRP A 148 -9.27 -4.49 -16.79
CA TRP A 148 -8.64 -3.36 -17.47
C TRP A 148 -8.34 -2.22 -16.49
N GLU A 149 -9.28 -1.87 -15.59
CA GLU A 149 -9.08 -0.85 -14.55
C GLU A 149 -7.89 -1.19 -13.63
N MET A 150 -7.73 -2.45 -13.23
CA MET A 150 -6.59 -2.90 -12.43
C MET A 150 -5.26 -2.77 -13.20
N LEU A 151 -5.23 -3.13 -14.47
CA LEU A 151 -4.04 -2.95 -15.32
C LEU A 151 -3.77 -1.47 -15.58
N ASP A 152 -4.82 -0.65 -15.69
CA ASP A 152 -4.72 0.78 -15.92
C ASP A 152 -4.02 1.50 -14.76
N LEU A 153 -4.30 1.12 -13.51
CA LEU A 153 -3.55 1.61 -12.35
C LEU A 153 -2.04 1.36 -12.53
N MET A 154 -1.63 0.15 -12.86
CA MET A 154 -0.22 -0.24 -12.98
C MET A 154 0.48 0.41 -14.19
N VAL A 155 -0.26 0.79 -15.24
CA VAL A 155 0.30 1.38 -16.46
C VAL A 155 0.34 2.90 -16.37
N THR A 156 -0.65 3.50 -15.72
CA THR A 156 -0.85 4.96 -15.75
C THR A 156 -0.60 5.64 -14.42
N GLN A 157 -0.40 4.90 -13.33
CA GLN A 157 -0.25 5.45 -11.98
C GLN A 157 0.85 4.69 -11.20
N PRO A 158 1.36 5.30 -10.11
CA PRO A 158 1.18 6.69 -9.68
C PRO A 158 2.03 7.68 -10.48
N HIS A 159 1.87 8.97 -10.18
CA HIS A 159 2.78 10.04 -10.59
C HIS A 159 3.11 10.92 -9.38
N ILE A 160 3.93 10.42 -8.47
CA ILE A 160 4.34 11.12 -7.25
C ILE A 160 5.71 11.75 -7.48
N PRO A 161 5.84 13.09 -7.52
CA PRO A 161 7.14 13.73 -7.65
C PRO A 161 8.03 13.41 -6.44
N THR A 162 9.24 12.92 -6.68
CA THR A 162 10.17 12.47 -5.61
C THR A 162 10.43 13.57 -4.57
N GLU A 163 10.53 14.82 -5.01
CA GLU A 163 10.75 15.98 -4.16
C GLU A 163 9.61 16.22 -3.15
N THR A 164 8.41 15.72 -3.41
CA THR A 164 7.29 15.86 -2.47
C THR A 164 7.47 15.02 -1.21
N LEU A 165 8.27 13.95 -1.27
CA LEU A 165 8.53 13.06 -0.14
C LEU A 165 9.29 13.78 0.99
N ALA A 166 10.03 14.85 0.68
CA ALA A 166 10.68 15.69 1.68
C ALA A 166 9.69 16.39 2.64
N ARG A 167 8.40 16.39 2.33
CA ARG A 167 7.35 16.97 3.18
C ARG A 167 6.74 15.97 4.18
N LEU A 168 7.11 14.69 4.11
CA LEU A 168 6.62 13.67 5.04
C LEU A 168 7.26 13.86 6.42
N PRO A 169 6.48 14.22 7.46
CA PRO A 169 7.03 14.55 8.78
C PRO A 169 7.19 13.32 9.68
N MET A 170 6.58 12.19 9.31
CA MET A 170 6.57 10.98 10.11
C MET A 170 7.76 10.07 9.77
N PRO A 171 8.23 9.25 10.74
CA PRO A 171 9.18 8.19 10.47
C PRO A 171 8.64 7.19 9.44
N ALA A 172 9.50 6.76 8.51
CA ALA A 172 9.14 5.80 7.48
C ALA A 172 10.09 4.59 7.43
N LEU A 173 9.54 3.40 7.16
CA LEU A 173 10.28 2.21 6.85
C LEU A 173 10.00 1.79 5.41
N VAL A 174 11.02 1.82 4.55
CA VAL A 174 10.93 1.39 3.16
C VAL A 174 11.50 -0.02 3.04
N VAL A 175 10.68 -0.97 2.60
CA VAL A 175 11.04 -2.39 2.50
C VAL A 175 10.87 -2.89 1.09
N ALA A 176 11.84 -3.65 0.58
CA ALA A 176 11.73 -4.35 -0.70
C ALA A 176 12.44 -5.71 -0.64
N GLY A 177 12.14 -6.57 -1.60
CA GLY A 177 12.88 -7.80 -1.82
C GLY A 177 14.13 -7.56 -2.68
N GLU A 178 15.19 -8.36 -2.48
CA GLU A 178 16.40 -8.35 -3.35
C GLU A 178 16.07 -8.57 -4.83
N ARG A 179 15.01 -9.34 -5.10
CA ARG A 179 14.53 -9.65 -6.44
C ARG A 179 13.15 -9.02 -6.71
N ASP A 180 12.89 -7.86 -6.09
CA ASP A 180 11.65 -7.12 -6.29
C ASP A 180 11.42 -6.78 -7.77
N MET A 181 10.16 -6.66 -8.18
CA MET A 181 9.79 -6.15 -9.50
C MET A 181 10.01 -4.64 -9.62
N ILE A 182 10.02 -3.92 -8.50
CA ILE A 182 10.44 -2.52 -8.47
C ILE A 182 11.96 -2.48 -8.59
N ARG A 183 12.49 -1.50 -9.32
CA ARG A 183 13.94 -1.30 -9.47
C ARG A 183 14.54 -0.90 -8.12
N GLU A 184 15.59 -1.58 -7.68
CA GLU A 184 16.24 -1.28 -6.40
C GLU A 184 16.66 0.19 -6.27
N GLY A 185 17.21 0.78 -7.35
CA GLY A 185 17.55 2.19 -7.38
C GLY A 185 16.34 3.12 -7.15
N HIS A 186 15.15 2.72 -7.61
CA HIS A 186 13.91 3.45 -7.37
C HIS A 186 13.49 3.36 -5.89
N THR A 187 13.52 2.17 -5.29
CA THR A 187 13.26 1.97 -3.86
C THR A 187 14.23 2.76 -2.98
N ARG A 188 15.54 2.76 -3.34
CA ARG A 188 16.56 3.57 -2.64
C ARG A 188 16.30 5.06 -2.77
N ALA A 189 15.85 5.53 -3.93
CA ALA A 189 15.50 6.94 -4.15
C ALA A 189 14.30 7.35 -3.29
N ILE A 190 13.29 6.50 -3.13
CA ILE A 190 12.16 6.73 -2.22
C ILE A 190 12.68 6.92 -0.79
N ALA A 191 13.48 5.98 -0.30
CA ALA A 191 14.02 6.07 1.06
C ALA A 191 14.89 7.33 1.24
N ALA A 192 15.76 7.64 0.29
CA ALA A 192 16.63 8.82 0.37
C ALA A 192 15.87 10.17 0.35
N ALA A 193 14.66 10.19 -0.23
CA ALA A 193 13.86 11.41 -0.34
C ALA A 193 12.99 11.69 0.91
N ILE A 194 12.77 10.71 1.77
CA ILE A 194 12.01 10.86 3.02
C ILE A 194 12.99 11.24 4.15
N PRO A 195 12.78 12.36 4.87
CA PRO A 195 13.76 12.88 5.85
C PRO A 195 14.11 11.91 6.97
N ASP A 196 13.10 11.27 7.57
CA ASP A 196 13.28 10.25 8.62
C ASP A 196 12.86 8.88 8.07
N SER A 197 13.80 8.23 7.37
CA SER A 197 13.53 6.93 6.77
C SER A 197 14.58 5.88 7.10
N ARG A 198 14.12 4.63 7.21
CA ARG A 198 14.96 3.43 7.25
C ARG A 198 14.70 2.60 6.00
N LEU A 199 15.75 2.09 5.36
CA LEU A 199 15.65 1.19 4.22
C LEU A 199 16.04 -0.22 4.62
N ALA A 200 15.22 -1.21 4.24
CA ALA A 200 15.51 -2.63 4.40
C ALA A 200 15.30 -3.37 3.08
N ILE A 201 16.34 -4.02 2.59
CA ILE A 201 16.27 -4.95 1.46
C ILE A 201 16.34 -6.37 2.03
N LEU A 202 15.28 -7.14 1.87
CA LEU A 202 15.14 -8.47 2.44
C LEU A 202 15.36 -9.56 1.39
N PRO A 203 15.87 -10.74 1.79
CA PRO A 203 15.90 -11.88 0.89
C PRO A 203 14.49 -12.23 0.40
N GLY A 204 14.28 -12.25 -0.92
CA GLY A 204 12.98 -12.55 -1.50
C GLY A 204 12.64 -11.74 -2.74
N ASP A 205 11.39 -11.84 -3.15
CA ASP A 205 10.82 -11.10 -4.28
C ASP A 205 9.89 -9.96 -3.80
N HIS A 206 9.05 -9.45 -4.70
CA HIS A 206 8.07 -8.39 -4.39
C HIS A 206 7.15 -8.72 -3.19
N PHE A 207 6.86 -10.01 -2.98
CA PHE A 207 5.93 -10.49 -1.96
C PHE A 207 6.60 -10.82 -0.61
N VAL A 208 7.65 -10.08 -0.20
CA VAL A 208 8.43 -10.38 1.01
C VAL A 208 7.57 -10.46 2.28
N ALA A 209 6.58 -9.59 2.46
CA ALA A 209 5.68 -9.62 3.61
C ALA A 209 4.91 -10.95 3.72
N ARG A 210 4.56 -11.54 2.58
CA ARG A 210 3.82 -12.81 2.51
C ARG A 210 4.73 -14.03 2.53
N ARG A 211 5.86 -13.99 1.81
CA ARG A 211 6.73 -15.15 1.55
C ARG A 211 7.89 -15.27 2.53
N ASN A 212 8.43 -14.15 3.01
CA ASN A 212 9.49 -14.06 4.02
C ASN A 212 9.01 -13.34 5.28
N TRP A 213 7.79 -13.66 5.72
CA TRP A 213 7.15 -13.03 6.88
C TRP A 213 7.96 -13.21 8.17
N GLN A 214 8.76 -14.28 8.28
CA GLN A 214 9.60 -14.55 9.45
C GLN A 214 10.67 -13.47 9.65
N THR A 215 11.16 -12.84 8.56
CA THR A 215 12.10 -11.72 8.64
C THR A 215 11.36 -10.39 8.61
N PHE A 216 10.29 -10.30 7.82
CA PHE A 216 9.50 -9.07 7.64
C PHE A 216 8.80 -8.63 8.93
N ASN A 217 8.11 -9.56 9.62
CA ASN A 217 7.31 -9.22 10.80
C ASN A 217 8.13 -8.65 11.95
N PRO A 218 9.26 -9.28 12.38
CA PRO A 218 10.09 -8.70 13.42
C PRO A 218 10.66 -7.32 13.04
N LEU A 219 11.08 -7.12 11.80
CA LEU A 219 11.59 -5.84 11.31
C LEU A 219 10.53 -4.73 11.44
N VAL A 220 9.29 -5.02 11.02
CA VAL A 220 8.18 -4.05 11.10
C VAL A 220 7.80 -3.78 12.55
N LEU A 221 7.73 -4.81 13.39
CA LEU A 221 7.42 -4.64 14.81
C LEU A 221 8.50 -3.82 15.53
N ASP A 222 9.78 -4.09 15.28
CA ASP A 222 10.89 -3.30 15.83
C ASP A 222 10.75 -1.83 15.46
N PHE A 223 10.49 -1.52 14.20
CA PHE A 223 10.25 -0.16 13.74
C PHE A 223 9.02 0.49 14.40
N LEU A 224 7.92 -0.24 14.51
CA LEU A 224 6.68 0.29 15.07
C LEU A 224 6.79 0.55 16.58
N LEU A 225 7.48 -0.33 17.31
CA LEU A 225 7.65 -0.25 18.77
C LEU A 225 8.81 0.66 19.19
N ASP A 226 9.74 1.00 18.28
CA ASP A 226 10.83 1.92 18.56
C ASP A 226 10.29 3.28 18.98
N GLY A 227 10.72 3.79 20.15
CA GLY A 227 10.23 5.04 20.75
C GLY A 227 8.86 4.95 21.40
N ALA A 228 8.18 3.80 21.41
CA ALA A 228 7.02 3.58 22.27
C ALA A 228 7.52 3.51 23.73
N GLN A 229 7.23 4.56 24.53
CA GLN A 229 7.42 4.46 25.99
C GLN A 229 6.56 3.30 26.48
N THR A 230 7.21 2.27 27.01
CA THR A 230 6.52 1.22 27.78
C THR A 230 5.78 1.90 28.92
N PRO A 231 4.47 1.66 29.10
CA PRO A 231 3.68 2.26 30.20
C PRO A 231 4.20 1.85 31.58
#